data_c297c1afce4b24d03a27c6c8c48c0bb4
#
_entry.id   c297c1afce4b24d03a27c6c8c48c0bb4
#
_cell.length_a   1.000
_cell.length_b   1.000
_cell.length_c   1.000
_cell.angle_alpha   90.00
_cell.angle_beta   90.00
_cell.angle_gamma   90.00
#
_symmetry.space_group_name_H-M   'P 1'
#
loop_
_entity.id
_entity.type
_entity.pdbx_description
1 polymer ?
#
loop_
_entity_poly.entity_id
_entity_poly.type
_entity_poly.pdbx_seq_one_letter_code
_entity_poly.pdbx_strand_id
1 'polypeptide(L)'
;MRRFDGLISPLRAKLEAVTPHLNERQCRLLYAAEARQLGHGGIAAVAEAAGVSKSRVSRGLAELEEDAEPDGRVRRPGGGRPALAVKDPGLRTELLSLVEDSTQGDPIGPLTWTTKSLRHLAGELAVRGRVVGRDTIAALLKEAGFSLRGNAKVLAGSNHPDRDAQFRHLNDTVRQFLDGGDPVISVDTKKKEQIGLFAQAGREWAPPGSPVKVLDHDFPSQAVGTAIPYGIYDVGRNTGYVVVGTDHDTAAFAVAALRRWWREAGRAAYPRARRLLITADGGGSNSSRAKAWKANLAVLATETGLEISVCHLPPGTSKWNKVEHRLFSFISMNWRARPLTSLDVAVNLIAATTTRTGLTVSARLDEGRYPTGIEIDAQHAAALKINPDAFHGEWNYTIPPQPGVPPVPLEPSGRRAHPRLAHTFDAALATHPVLTGLARDALDRLVTEVRTLIDALPPEQRPHHRKLAVESIIWAAVLDQRGLPCSLTAHLFRIGENQMRALLQQTRLLLQQHGYQAEPLPVRLIDPCELARYVMRTTSTSE
;
A
#
# COMPACT_ATOMS: atom_id res chain seq x y z
N MET A 1 -51.61 -58.76 25.02
CA MET A 1 -50.35 -58.04 25.17
C MET A 1 -49.73 -57.77 23.77
N ARG A 2 -49.52 -56.55 23.37
CA ARG A 2 -48.92 -56.25 22.06
C ARG A 2 -47.48 -56.73 22.08
N ARG A 3 -46.96 -57.27 20.99
CA ARG A 3 -45.66 -57.92 20.84
C ARG A 3 -44.46 -57.09 21.39
N PHE A 4 -44.61 -55.78 21.55
CA PHE A 4 -43.54 -54.85 21.94
C PHE A 4 -43.85 -54.04 23.22
N ASP A 5 -44.92 -54.35 23.99
CA ASP A 5 -45.33 -53.57 25.15
C ASP A 5 -44.19 -53.36 26.17
N GLY A 6 -43.34 -54.40 26.38
CA GLY A 6 -42.19 -54.32 27.27
C GLY A 6 -40.98 -53.57 26.72
N LEU A 7 -40.90 -53.30 25.41
CA LEU A 7 -39.79 -52.63 24.74
C LEU A 7 -40.00 -51.13 24.50
N ILE A 8 -41.27 -50.67 24.54
CA ILE A 8 -41.60 -49.26 24.23
C ILE A 8 -40.99 -48.32 25.25
N SER A 9 -41.02 -48.64 26.55
CA SER A 9 -40.50 -47.76 27.60
C SER A 9 -38.95 -47.63 27.55
N PRO A 10 -38.14 -48.73 27.45
CA PRO A 10 -36.70 -48.62 27.26
C PRO A 10 -36.31 -47.89 25.94
N LEU A 11 -37.03 -48.16 24.86
CA LEU A 11 -36.79 -47.51 23.57
C LEU A 11 -37.07 -46.02 23.64
N ARG A 12 -38.15 -45.60 24.31
CA ARG A 12 -38.48 -44.21 24.56
C ARG A 12 -37.34 -43.50 25.29
N ALA A 13 -36.88 -44.06 26.42
CA ALA A 13 -35.81 -43.48 27.20
C ALA A 13 -34.52 -43.33 26.37
N LYS A 14 -34.19 -44.33 25.54
CA LYS A 14 -33.07 -44.28 24.61
C LYS A 14 -33.20 -43.14 23.59
N LEU A 15 -34.38 -43.05 22.95
CA LEU A 15 -34.64 -42.03 21.93
C LEU A 15 -34.67 -40.64 22.50
N GLU A 16 -35.26 -40.43 23.68
CA GLU A 16 -35.29 -39.13 24.40
C GLU A 16 -33.86 -38.66 24.76
N ALA A 17 -32.96 -39.57 25.12
CA ALA A 17 -31.57 -39.23 25.44
C ALA A 17 -30.75 -38.82 24.19
N VAL A 18 -31.00 -39.44 23.04
CA VAL A 18 -30.15 -39.27 21.85
C VAL A 18 -30.66 -38.20 20.88
N THR A 19 -32.00 -38.10 20.68
CA THR A 19 -32.58 -37.20 19.67
C THR A 19 -32.26 -35.71 19.85
N PRO A 20 -32.07 -35.14 21.07
CA PRO A 20 -31.66 -33.74 21.23
C PRO A 20 -30.29 -33.41 20.62
N HIS A 21 -29.43 -34.40 20.41
CA HIS A 21 -28.10 -34.24 19.84
C HIS A 21 -28.04 -34.47 18.32
N LEU A 22 -29.15 -34.83 17.69
CA LEU A 22 -29.24 -35.20 16.29
C LEU A 22 -30.05 -34.17 15.48
N ASN A 23 -29.65 -33.96 14.22
CA ASN A 23 -30.48 -33.19 13.28
C ASN A 23 -31.68 -34.03 12.78
N GLU A 24 -32.60 -33.36 12.06
CA GLU A 24 -33.85 -33.98 11.60
C GLU A 24 -33.63 -35.25 10.75
N ARG A 25 -32.60 -35.26 9.88
CA ARG A 25 -32.28 -36.43 9.05
C ARG A 25 -31.73 -37.55 9.91
N GLN A 26 -30.80 -37.25 10.80
CA GLN A 26 -30.19 -38.23 11.71
C GLN A 26 -31.24 -38.87 12.62
N CYS A 27 -32.18 -38.09 13.17
CA CYS A 27 -33.30 -38.64 13.94
C CYS A 27 -34.12 -39.61 13.08
N ARG A 28 -34.43 -39.25 11.83
CA ARG A 28 -35.20 -40.11 10.92
C ARG A 28 -34.49 -41.44 10.63
N LEU A 29 -33.18 -41.37 10.38
CA LEU A 29 -32.35 -42.56 10.13
C LEU A 29 -32.22 -43.42 11.39
N LEU A 30 -32.08 -42.83 12.58
CA LEU A 30 -32.07 -43.55 13.86
C LEU A 30 -33.39 -44.30 14.06
N TYR A 31 -34.53 -43.62 13.89
CA TYR A 31 -35.86 -44.29 14.01
C TYR A 31 -36.01 -45.45 13.02
N ALA A 32 -35.53 -45.25 11.81
CA ALA A 32 -35.56 -46.30 10.78
C ALA A 32 -34.68 -47.51 11.12
N ALA A 33 -33.47 -47.26 11.62
CA ALA A 33 -32.56 -48.35 12.04
C ALA A 33 -33.14 -49.17 13.18
N GLU A 34 -33.73 -48.53 14.19
CA GLU A 34 -34.43 -49.20 15.29
C GLU A 34 -35.65 -49.99 14.78
N ALA A 35 -36.44 -49.41 13.88
CA ALA A 35 -37.59 -50.09 13.31
C ALA A 35 -37.19 -51.31 12.47
N ARG A 36 -36.11 -51.22 11.70
CA ARG A 36 -35.57 -52.35 10.92
C ARG A 36 -35.10 -53.48 11.82
N GLN A 37 -34.44 -53.17 12.94
CA GLN A 37 -33.97 -54.14 13.91
C GLN A 37 -35.14 -54.91 14.59
N LEU A 38 -36.26 -54.21 14.89
CA LEU A 38 -37.42 -54.82 15.48
C LEU A 38 -38.26 -55.67 14.50
N GLY A 39 -38.07 -55.49 13.19
CA GLY A 39 -38.78 -56.25 12.14
C GLY A 39 -40.26 -55.93 12.05
N HIS A 40 -41.08 -56.98 11.82
CA HIS A 40 -42.52 -56.79 11.61
C HIS A 40 -43.21 -56.13 12.82
N GLY A 41 -43.83 -54.98 12.59
CA GLY A 41 -44.47 -54.13 13.62
C GLY A 41 -43.54 -53.09 14.23
N GLY A 42 -42.22 -53.08 13.91
CA GLY A 42 -41.21 -52.16 14.44
C GLY A 42 -41.49 -50.70 14.11
N ILE A 43 -42.02 -50.37 12.92
CA ILE A 43 -42.46 -49.02 12.54
C ILE A 43 -43.45 -48.45 13.55
N ALA A 44 -44.45 -49.27 13.95
CA ALA A 44 -45.46 -48.81 14.88
C ALA A 44 -44.91 -48.64 16.30
N ALA A 45 -44.06 -49.55 16.75
CA ALA A 45 -43.44 -49.50 18.06
C ALA A 45 -42.47 -48.30 18.20
N VAL A 46 -41.62 -48.05 17.19
CA VAL A 46 -40.71 -46.88 17.20
C VAL A 46 -41.47 -45.57 17.07
N ALA A 47 -42.50 -45.50 16.24
CA ALA A 47 -43.33 -44.32 16.11
C ALA A 47 -44.01 -43.96 17.44
N GLU A 48 -44.50 -44.94 18.18
CA GLU A 48 -45.10 -44.79 19.52
C GLU A 48 -44.04 -44.38 20.56
N ALA A 49 -42.91 -45.04 20.57
CA ALA A 49 -41.81 -44.71 21.50
C ALA A 49 -41.23 -43.30 21.29
N ALA A 50 -41.04 -42.90 20.04
CA ALA A 50 -40.49 -41.60 19.66
C ALA A 50 -41.50 -40.45 19.61
N GLY A 51 -42.80 -40.73 19.75
CA GLY A 51 -43.85 -39.70 19.62
C GLY A 51 -43.95 -39.09 18.22
N VAL A 52 -43.65 -39.87 17.17
CA VAL A 52 -43.61 -39.39 15.78
C VAL A 52 -44.61 -40.17 14.89
N SER A 53 -44.91 -39.65 13.71
CA SER A 53 -45.76 -40.36 12.76
C SER A 53 -45.09 -41.61 12.18
N LYS A 54 -45.86 -42.68 11.90
CA LYS A 54 -45.37 -43.87 11.21
C LYS A 54 -44.74 -43.55 9.85
N SER A 55 -45.31 -42.58 9.13
CA SER A 55 -44.77 -42.10 7.84
C SER A 55 -43.37 -41.49 7.97
N ARG A 56 -43.04 -40.88 9.12
CA ARG A 56 -41.66 -40.36 9.37
C ARG A 56 -40.67 -41.51 9.51
N VAL A 57 -41.04 -42.56 10.19
CA VAL A 57 -40.19 -43.78 10.34
C VAL A 57 -40.04 -44.51 9.00
N SER A 58 -41.18 -44.71 8.26
CA SER A 58 -41.13 -45.36 6.94
C SER A 58 -40.28 -44.60 5.92
N ARG A 59 -40.35 -43.27 5.97
CA ARG A 59 -39.49 -42.43 5.11
C ARG A 59 -37.99 -42.63 5.43
N GLY A 60 -37.65 -42.77 6.70
CA GLY A 60 -36.30 -43.08 7.11
C GLY A 60 -35.83 -44.46 6.63
N LEU A 61 -36.72 -45.48 6.64
CA LEU A 61 -36.41 -46.80 6.10
C LEU A 61 -36.09 -46.74 4.60
N ALA A 62 -36.90 -46.02 3.83
CA ALA A 62 -36.64 -45.80 2.41
C ALA A 62 -35.28 -45.07 2.19
N GLU A 63 -34.95 -44.10 3.05
CA GLU A 63 -33.64 -43.44 3.00
C GLU A 63 -32.46 -44.37 3.32
N LEU A 64 -32.65 -45.36 4.20
CA LEU A 64 -31.60 -46.37 4.51
C LEU A 64 -31.46 -47.45 3.42
N GLU A 65 -32.51 -47.68 2.63
CA GLU A 65 -32.51 -48.65 1.53
C GLU A 65 -31.87 -48.07 0.24
N GLU A 66 -31.94 -46.74 0.07
CA GLU A 66 -31.34 -46.03 -1.09
C GLU A 66 -29.83 -46.08 -1.14
N ASP A 67 -29.13 -46.59 -0.13
CA ASP A 67 -27.68 -46.73 0.00
C ASP A 67 -26.87 -45.51 -0.50
N ALA A 68 -27.43 -44.31 -0.35
CA ALA A 68 -26.83 -43.06 -0.78
C ALA A 68 -25.74 -42.67 0.19
N GLU A 69 -24.56 -42.35 -0.34
CA GLU A 69 -23.45 -41.81 0.46
C GLU A 69 -23.87 -40.64 1.34
N PRO A 70 -23.35 -40.53 2.59
CA PRO A 70 -23.68 -39.43 3.48
C PRO A 70 -23.21 -38.09 2.90
N ASP A 71 -24.11 -37.30 2.33
CA ASP A 71 -23.80 -35.99 1.72
C ASP A 71 -23.72 -34.83 2.73
N GLY A 72 -23.82 -35.12 4.03
CA GLY A 72 -23.80 -34.14 5.12
C GLY A 72 -24.98 -33.18 5.16
N ARG A 73 -25.95 -33.30 4.24
CA ARG A 73 -27.11 -32.41 4.16
C ARG A 73 -28.27 -32.92 5.02
N VAL A 74 -28.97 -32.01 5.69
CA VAL A 74 -30.17 -32.32 6.49
C VAL A 74 -31.39 -32.57 5.61
N ARG A 75 -31.44 -31.95 4.42
CA ARG A 75 -32.55 -32.04 3.47
C ARG A 75 -32.07 -32.59 2.12
N ARG A 76 -32.93 -33.36 1.45
CA ARG A 76 -32.67 -33.85 0.08
C ARG A 76 -32.49 -32.66 -0.90
N PRO A 77 -31.71 -32.83 -2.00
CA PRO A 77 -31.68 -31.87 -3.09
C PRO A 77 -33.09 -31.50 -3.54
N GLY A 78 -33.37 -30.19 -3.68
CA GLY A 78 -34.72 -29.68 -3.97
C GLY A 78 -35.66 -29.54 -2.76
N GLY A 79 -35.28 -30.07 -1.57
CA GLY A 79 -36.03 -29.90 -0.32
C GLY A 79 -35.68 -28.55 0.32
N GLY A 80 -36.60 -27.60 0.25
CA GLY A 80 -36.40 -26.27 0.84
C GLY A 80 -37.29 -25.24 0.16
N ARG A 81 -37.16 -23.96 0.58
CA ARG A 81 -37.81 -22.85 -0.12
C ARG A 81 -37.15 -22.70 -1.50
N PRO A 82 -37.88 -22.77 -2.62
CA PRO A 82 -37.31 -22.54 -3.94
C PRO A 82 -36.58 -21.21 -3.99
N ALA A 83 -35.43 -21.18 -4.68
CA ALA A 83 -34.65 -19.96 -4.86
C ALA A 83 -35.52 -18.86 -5.48
N LEU A 84 -35.31 -17.61 -5.08
CA LEU A 84 -36.10 -16.48 -5.56
C LEU A 84 -36.02 -16.34 -7.09
N ALA A 85 -34.85 -16.63 -7.68
CA ALA A 85 -34.64 -16.62 -9.12
C ALA A 85 -35.49 -17.67 -9.88
N VAL A 86 -35.88 -18.77 -9.22
CA VAL A 86 -36.78 -19.78 -9.79
C VAL A 86 -38.23 -19.30 -9.75
N LYS A 87 -38.59 -18.53 -8.70
CA LYS A 87 -39.93 -17.96 -8.54
C LYS A 87 -40.17 -16.73 -9.42
N ASP A 88 -39.14 -16.01 -9.69
CA ASP A 88 -39.13 -14.79 -10.50
C ASP A 88 -38.02 -14.86 -11.57
N PRO A 89 -38.32 -15.45 -12.75
CA PRO A 89 -37.34 -15.61 -13.83
C PRO A 89 -36.85 -14.28 -14.38
N GLY A 90 -37.61 -13.19 -14.27
CA GLY A 90 -37.24 -11.86 -14.70
C GLY A 90 -36.23 -11.13 -13.78
N LEU A 91 -36.10 -11.59 -12.53
CA LEU A 91 -35.23 -10.95 -11.54
C LEU A 91 -33.76 -10.88 -11.99
N ARG A 92 -33.24 -11.97 -12.56
CA ARG A 92 -31.86 -12.03 -13.04
C ARG A 92 -31.60 -11.04 -14.19
N THR A 93 -32.52 -11.04 -15.17
CA THR A 93 -32.40 -10.13 -16.33
C THR A 93 -32.43 -8.68 -15.89
N GLU A 94 -33.34 -8.33 -15.00
CA GLU A 94 -33.48 -6.96 -14.51
C GLU A 94 -32.29 -6.53 -13.63
N LEU A 95 -31.77 -7.44 -12.80
CA LEU A 95 -30.55 -7.16 -12.04
C LEU A 95 -29.36 -6.90 -12.97
N LEU A 96 -29.20 -7.71 -14.02
CA LEU A 96 -28.09 -7.54 -14.97
C LEU A 96 -28.25 -6.24 -15.78
N SER A 97 -29.46 -5.87 -16.19
CA SER A 97 -29.69 -4.57 -16.85
C SER A 97 -29.30 -3.39 -15.95
N LEU A 98 -29.65 -3.44 -14.64
CA LEU A 98 -29.22 -2.42 -13.69
C LEU A 98 -27.69 -2.32 -13.53
N VAL A 99 -27.00 -3.44 -13.71
CA VAL A 99 -25.54 -3.50 -13.68
C VAL A 99 -24.96 -3.00 -14.99
N GLU A 100 -25.53 -3.37 -16.14
CA GLU A 100 -25.10 -2.92 -17.47
C GLU A 100 -25.15 -1.42 -17.64
N ASP A 101 -26.24 -0.76 -17.21
CA ASP A 101 -26.39 0.70 -17.24
C ASP A 101 -25.30 1.44 -16.42
N SER A 102 -24.69 0.76 -15.46
CA SER A 102 -23.64 1.31 -14.59
C SER A 102 -22.28 0.64 -14.79
N THR A 103 -22.20 -0.27 -15.75
CA THR A 103 -20.94 -0.97 -16.05
C THR A 103 -20.03 -0.06 -16.82
N GLN A 104 -18.84 0.15 -16.25
CA GLN A 104 -17.76 0.82 -16.91
C GLN A 104 -16.85 -0.24 -17.54
N GLY A 105 -16.43 -0.03 -18.76
CA GLY A 105 -15.52 -0.89 -19.49
C GLY A 105 -14.16 -0.23 -19.69
N ASP A 106 -13.13 -1.03 -19.74
CA ASP A 106 -11.83 -0.59 -20.22
C ASP A 106 -11.94 -0.32 -21.74
N PRO A 107 -11.64 0.90 -22.23
CA PRO A 107 -11.74 1.22 -23.67
C PRO A 107 -10.79 0.38 -24.55
N ILE A 108 -9.82 -0.32 -23.94
CA ILE A 108 -8.78 -1.11 -24.64
C ILE A 108 -8.95 -2.62 -24.40
N GLY A 109 -9.77 -3.06 -23.44
CA GLY A 109 -9.86 -4.48 -23.05
C GLY A 109 -11.27 -4.96 -22.65
N PRO A 110 -11.46 -6.28 -22.52
CA PRO A 110 -12.77 -6.88 -22.21
C PRO A 110 -13.18 -6.76 -20.72
N LEU A 111 -12.47 -5.96 -19.91
CA LEU A 111 -12.75 -5.82 -18.48
C LEU A 111 -13.94 -4.89 -18.26
N THR A 112 -14.98 -5.41 -17.60
CA THR A 112 -16.16 -4.66 -17.20
C THR A 112 -16.32 -4.71 -15.68
N TRP A 113 -16.75 -3.61 -15.06
CA TRP A 113 -17.03 -3.52 -13.63
C TRP A 113 -18.18 -2.57 -13.34
N THR A 114 -18.86 -2.78 -12.22
CA THR A 114 -19.90 -1.87 -11.73
C THR A 114 -19.49 -1.23 -10.41
N THR A 115 -19.82 0.03 -10.25
CA THR A 115 -19.59 0.80 -9.01
C THR A 115 -20.75 0.69 -8.03
N LYS A 116 -21.89 0.09 -8.43
CA LYS A 116 -23.07 -0.05 -7.57
C LYS A 116 -22.84 -1.04 -6.43
N SER A 117 -23.14 -0.62 -5.21
CA SER A 117 -23.11 -1.52 -4.06
C SER A 117 -24.33 -2.46 -4.06
N LEU A 118 -24.21 -3.64 -3.42
CA LEU A 118 -25.34 -4.58 -3.25
C LEU A 118 -26.55 -3.92 -2.57
N ARG A 119 -26.33 -2.93 -1.70
CA ARG A 119 -27.39 -2.17 -1.03
C ARG A 119 -28.11 -1.25 -2.01
N HIS A 120 -27.37 -0.62 -2.89
CA HIS A 120 -27.92 0.26 -3.92
C HIS A 120 -28.76 -0.55 -4.94
N LEU A 121 -28.23 -1.68 -5.41
CA LEU A 121 -28.95 -2.60 -6.29
C LEU A 121 -30.25 -3.15 -5.64
N ALA A 122 -30.20 -3.48 -4.34
CA ALA A 122 -31.40 -3.89 -3.60
C ALA A 122 -32.45 -2.77 -3.54
N GLY A 123 -32.02 -1.52 -3.34
CA GLY A 123 -32.90 -0.35 -3.35
C GLY A 123 -33.54 -0.09 -4.71
N GLU A 124 -32.77 -0.16 -5.79
CA GLU A 124 -33.28 0.03 -7.15
C GLU A 124 -34.26 -1.08 -7.56
N LEU A 125 -33.99 -2.35 -7.20
CA LEU A 125 -34.92 -3.45 -7.41
C LEU A 125 -36.20 -3.27 -6.60
N ALA A 126 -36.11 -2.75 -5.37
CA ALA A 126 -37.31 -2.47 -4.56
C ALA A 126 -38.18 -1.37 -5.17
N VAL A 127 -37.58 -0.32 -5.74
CA VAL A 127 -38.34 0.72 -6.49
C VAL A 127 -39.07 0.13 -7.70
N ARG A 128 -38.53 -0.93 -8.32
CA ARG A 128 -39.13 -1.68 -9.42
C ARG A 128 -40.08 -2.78 -8.93
N GLY A 129 -40.47 -2.78 -7.64
CA GLY A 129 -41.40 -3.72 -7.04
C GLY A 129 -40.80 -5.07 -6.64
N ARG A 130 -39.48 -5.24 -6.66
CA ARG A 130 -38.81 -6.51 -6.33
C ARG A 130 -38.00 -6.40 -5.03
N VAL A 131 -38.52 -6.91 -3.94
CA VAL A 131 -37.84 -6.93 -2.64
C VAL A 131 -36.87 -8.12 -2.59
N VAL A 132 -35.57 -7.83 -2.72
CA VAL A 132 -34.51 -8.83 -2.80
C VAL A 132 -33.43 -8.56 -1.75
N GLY A 133 -33.03 -9.61 -1.02
CA GLY A 133 -31.91 -9.52 -0.05
C GLY A 133 -30.54 -9.42 -0.73
N ARG A 134 -29.61 -8.74 -0.05
CA ARG A 134 -28.24 -8.55 -0.55
C ARG A 134 -27.51 -9.84 -0.88
N ASP A 135 -27.73 -10.90 -0.09
CA ASP A 135 -27.08 -12.19 -0.30
C ASP A 135 -27.59 -12.88 -1.58
N THR A 136 -28.89 -12.73 -1.89
CA THR A 136 -29.47 -13.21 -3.15
C THR A 136 -28.89 -12.45 -4.35
N ILE A 137 -28.75 -11.12 -4.26
CA ILE A 137 -28.11 -10.30 -5.30
C ILE A 137 -26.66 -10.73 -5.50
N ALA A 138 -25.90 -10.93 -4.42
CA ALA A 138 -24.52 -11.39 -4.48
C ALA A 138 -24.40 -12.78 -5.14
N ALA A 139 -25.33 -13.70 -4.85
CA ALA A 139 -25.36 -15.03 -5.47
C ALA A 139 -25.65 -14.92 -6.97
N LEU A 140 -26.65 -14.15 -7.39
CA LEU A 140 -26.99 -13.94 -8.79
C LEU A 140 -25.85 -13.27 -9.59
N LEU A 141 -25.17 -12.30 -9.00
CA LEU A 141 -23.99 -11.66 -9.63
C LEU A 141 -22.83 -12.67 -9.78
N LYS A 142 -22.58 -13.53 -8.77
CA LYS A 142 -21.58 -14.59 -8.88
C LYS A 142 -21.92 -15.60 -9.98
N GLU A 143 -23.17 -16.02 -10.07
CA GLU A 143 -23.65 -16.89 -11.16
C GLU A 143 -23.53 -16.24 -12.54
N ALA A 144 -23.61 -14.91 -12.61
CA ALA A 144 -23.38 -14.13 -13.83
C ALA A 144 -21.89 -13.84 -14.10
N GLY A 145 -20.96 -14.40 -13.29
CA GLY A 145 -19.50 -14.24 -13.50
C GLY A 145 -18.89 -13.03 -12.79
N PHE A 146 -19.67 -12.23 -12.08
CA PHE A 146 -19.13 -11.12 -11.29
C PHE A 146 -18.51 -11.63 -9.99
N SER A 147 -17.37 -11.05 -9.60
CA SER A 147 -16.72 -11.30 -8.31
C SER A 147 -16.16 -10.01 -7.73
N LEU A 148 -16.14 -9.91 -6.40
CA LEU A 148 -15.44 -8.82 -5.74
C LEU A 148 -13.93 -9.00 -5.95
N ARG A 149 -13.32 -8.10 -6.71
CA ARG A 149 -11.88 -8.12 -6.99
C ARG A 149 -11.25 -6.81 -6.54
N GLY A 150 -10.16 -6.91 -5.80
CA GLY A 150 -9.23 -5.80 -5.63
C GLY A 150 -8.24 -5.75 -6.79
N ASN A 151 -7.49 -4.65 -6.90
CA ASN A 151 -6.41 -4.56 -7.88
C ASN A 151 -5.39 -5.68 -7.62
N ALA A 152 -5.18 -6.54 -8.61
CA ALA A 152 -4.13 -7.54 -8.57
C ALA A 152 -2.81 -6.88 -9.03
N LYS A 153 -1.83 -6.79 -8.15
CA LYS A 153 -0.48 -6.32 -8.47
C LYS A 153 0.30 -7.40 -9.24
N VAL A 154 -0.18 -7.76 -10.43
CA VAL A 154 0.42 -8.84 -11.26
C VAL A 154 1.19 -8.31 -12.47
N LEU A 155 0.99 -7.04 -12.86
CA LEU A 155 1.78 -6.42 -13.90
C LEU A 155 3.15 -6.06 -13.31
N ALA A 156 4.09 -6.97 -13.43
CA ALA A 156 5.50 -6.65 -13.27
C ALA A 156 5.97 -5.97 -14.56
N GLY A 157 6.81 -4.93 -14.44
CA GLY A 157 7.53 -4.40 -15.59
C GLY A 157 8.28 -5.52 -16.32
N SER A 158 8.94 -5.20 -17.46
CA SER A 158 9.68 -6.17 -18.26
C SER A 158 10.55 -7.07 -17.37
N ASN A 159 10.36 -8.37 -17.46
CA ASN A 159 11.19 -9.33 -16.75
C ASN A 159 12.60 -9.31 -17.35
N HIS A 160 13.62 -9.08 -16.53
CA HIS A 160 14.99 -9.23 -16.97
C HIS A 160 15.23 -10.70 -17.38
N PRO A 161 15.91 -10.98 -18.51
CA PRO A 161 16.14 -12.35 -18.98
C PRO A 161 16.83 -13.23 -17.92
N ASP A 162 17.77 -12.67 -17.18
CA ASP A 162 18.54 -13.39 -16.15
C ASP A 162 17.87 -13.42 -14.77
N ARG A 163 16.59 -13.05 -14.69
CA ARG A 163 15.85 -12.99 -13.42
C ARG A 163 15.96 -14.28 -12.62
N ASP A 164 15.65 -15.42 -13.25
CA ASP A 164 15.63 -16.71 -12.56
C ASP A 164 17.05 -17.20 -12.22
N ALA A 165 18.03 -16.85 -13.03
CA ALA A 165 19.44 -17.12 -12.77
C ALA A 165 19.93 -16.31 -11.56
N GLN A 166 19.56 -15.02 -11.46
CA GLN A 166 19.90 -14.17 -10.31
C GLN A 166 19.24 -14.67 -9.02
N PHE A 167 17.99 -15.13 -9.06
CA PHE A 167 17.37 -15.73 -7.88
C PHE A 167 18.06 -17.02 -7.42
N ARG A 168 18.54 -17.85 -8.35
CA ARG A 168 19.33 -19.04 -8.01
C ARG A 168 20.64 -18.64 -7.36
N HIS A 169 21.41 -17.75 -7.98
CA HIS A 169 22.67 -17.23 -7.43
C HIS A 169 22.47 -16.64 -6.03
N LEU A 170 21.46 -15.80 -5.83
CA LEU A 170 21.14 -15.20 -4.53
C LEU A 170 20.80 -16.28 -3.49
N ASN A 171 19.96 -17.26 -3.84
CA ASN A 171 19.58 -18.32 -2.91
C ASN A 171 20.76 -19.26 -2.56
N ASP A 172 21.66 -19.54 -3.49
CA ASP A 172 22.85 -20.33 -3.25
C ASP A 172 23.84 -19.58 -2.36
N THR A 173 24.05 -18.30 -2.59
CA THR A 173 24.88 -17.43 -1.74
C THR A 173 24.30 -17.32 -0.33
N VAL A 174 22.97 -17.12 -0.19
CA VAL A 174 22.29 -17.11 1.12
C VAL A 174 22.53 -18.43 1.87
N ARG A 175 22.39 -19.55 1.17
CA ARG A 175 22.59 -20.89 1.76
C ARG A 175 24.04 -21.06 2.25
N GLN A 176 25.01 -20.70 1.41
CA GLN A 176 26.43 -20.75 1.73
C GLN A 176 26.80 -19.95 3.00
N PHE A 177 26.24 -18.73 3.15
CA PHE A 177 26.48 -17.91 4.34
C PHE A 177 25.81 -18.50 5.59
N LEU A 178 24.58 -18.97 5.48
CA LEU A 178 23.86 -19.59 6.61
C LEU A 178 24.54 -20.87 7.08
N ASP A 179 24.98 -21.72 6.15
CA ASP A 179 25.71 -22.97 6.45
C ASP A 179 27.06 -22.67 7.10
N GLY A 180 27.71 -21.55 6.74
CA GLY A 180 28.91 -21.07 7.37
C GLY A 180 28.70 -20.42 8.75
N GLY A 181 27.46 -20.24 9.19
CA GLY A 181 27.12 -19.55 10.43
C GLY A 181 27.30 -18.04 10.37
N ASP A 182 27.43 -17.47 9.18
CA ASP A 182 27.57 -16.02 8.95
C ASP A 182 26.18 -15.32 8.89
N PRO A 183 26.07 -14.07 9.30
CA PRO A 183 24.84 -13.30 9.21
C PRO A 183 24.39 -13.07 7.77
N VAL A 184 23.09 -13.28 7.54
CA VAL A 184 22.40 -12.97 6.30
C VAL A 184 21.22 -12.06 6.62
N ILE A 185 21.23 -10.83 6.11
CA ILE A 185 20.14 -9.88 6.32
C ILE A 185 19.46 -9.49 5.01
N SER A 186 18.16 -9.28 5.10
CA SER A 186 17.35 -8.72 4.03
C SER A 186 16.93 -7.32 4.43
N VAL A 187 17.17 -6.33 3.59
CA VAL A 187 16.99 -4.91 3.95
C VAL A 187 16.14 -4.17 2.93
N ASP A 188 15.39 -3.20 3.42
CA ASP A 188 14.62 -2.25 2.59
C ASP A 188 14.07 -1.11 3.44
N THR A 189 13.59 -0.06 2.76
CA THR A 189 12.79 1.01 3.38
C THR A 189 11.31 0.71 3.20
N LYS A 190 10.59 0.58 4.32
CA LYS A 190 9.12 0.49 4.29
C LYS A 190 8.55 1.82 3.77
N LYS A 191 7.36 1.74 3.12
CA LYS A 191 6.60 2.93 2.77
C LYS A 191 6.63 3.95 3.91
N LYS A 192 6.95 5.20 3.57
CA LYS A 192 6.93 6.32 4.51
C LYS A 192 5.53 6.55 5.04
N GLU A 193 5.43 6.77 6.35
CA GLU A 193 4.14 6.98 7.03
C GLU A 193 4.07 8.41 7.58
N GLN A 194 2.94 9.05 7.40
CA GLN A 194 2.68 10.35 7.98
C GLN A 194 2.33 10.19 9.47
N ILE A 195 2.92 11.02 10.30
CA ILE A 195 2.66 11.03 11.74
C ILE A 195 1.55 12.04 12.04
N GLY A 196 0.50 11.57 12.71
CA GLY A 196 -0.69 12.36 13.03
C GLY A 196 -1.95 11.49 13.12
N LEU A 197 -3.10 12.15 13.16
CA LEU A 197 -4.41 11.48 13.22
C LEU A 197 -4.89 10.99 11.84
N PHE A 198 -4.02 10.32 11.10
CA PHE A 198 -4.32 9.78 9.77
C PHE A 198 -4.90 8.37 9.86
N ALA A 199 -5.85 8.07 8.96
CA ALA A 199 -6.45 6.74 8.87
C ALA A 199 -5.42 5.69 8.46
N GLN A 200 -5.33 4.61 9.24
CA GLN A 200 -4.58 3.41 8.87
C GLN A 200 -5.53 2.35 8.31
N ALA A 201 -5.10 1.69 7.24
CA ALA A 201 -5.90 0.65 6.59
C ALA A 201 -6.18 -0.53 7.54
N GLY A 202 -7.36 -1.14 7.39
CA GLY A 202 -7.75 -2.33 8.14
C GLY A 202 -8.81 -2.06 9.21
N ARG A 203 -9.06 -3.08 10.04
CA ARG A 203 -10.04 -3.04 11.14
C ARG A 203 -9.47 -3.80 12.33
N GLU A 204 -9.78 -3.34 13.54
CA GLU A 204 -9.49 -4.08 14.77
C GLU A 204 -10.75 -4.21 15.64
N TRP A 205 -10.73 -5.15 16.55
CA TRP A 205 -11.80 -5.32 17.54
C TRP A 205 -11.66 -4.23 18.63
N ALA A 206 -12.72 -3.47 18.82
CA ALA A 206 -12.82 -2.45 19.85
C ALA A 206 -14.20 -2.53 20.51
N PRO A 207 -14.36 -2.03 21.74
CA PRO A 207 -15.67 -1.91 22.37
C PRO A 207 -16.64 -1.10 21.50
N PRO A 208 -17.94 -1.44 21.51
CA PRO A 208 -18.93 -0.71 20.72
C PRO A 208 -19.03 0.75 21.17
N GLY A 209 -19.20 1.66 20.21
CA GLY A 209 -19.51 3.08 20.45
C GLY A 209 -18.35 4.05 20.53
N SER A 210 -17.09 3.60 20.41
CA SER A 210 -15.92 4.47 20.49
C SER A 210 -14.92 4.24 19.36
N PRO A 211 -15.26 4.53 18.09
CA PRO A 211 -14.29 4.47 17.01
C PRO A 211 -13.22 5.55 17.22
N VAL A 212 -11.96 5.19 16.96
CA VAL A 212 -10.87 6.18 16.94
C VAL A 212 -11.16 7.18 15.84
N LYS A 213 -11.30 8.46 16.20
CA LYS A 213 -11.54 9.53 15.24
C LYS A 213 -10.22 9.90 14.58
N VAL A 214 -10.25 9.99 13.26
CA VAL A 214 -9.11 10.39 12.42
C VAL A 214 -9.54 11.53 11.52
N LEU A 215 -8.57 12.18 10.86
CA LEU A 215 -8.84 13.22 9.87
C LEU A 215 -9.64 12.63 8.70
N ASP A 216 -10.55 13.40 8.16
CA ASP A 216 -11.38 13.04 6.99
C ASP A 216 -10.57 13.03 5.69
N HIS A 217 -9.42 13.72 5.68
CA HIS A 217 -8.52 13.85 4.54
C HIS A 217 -7.05 13.71 4.98
N ASP A 218 -6.25 12.99 4.21
CA ASP A 218 -4.82 12.74 4.46
C ASP A 218 -3.94 13.87 3.87
N PHE A 219 -4.16 15.11 4.28
CA PHE A 219 -3.33 16.23 3.81
C PHE A 219 -1.95 16.21 4.49
N PRO A 220 -0.85 16.14 3.71
CA PRO A 220 0.51 16.13 4.28
C PRO A 220 0.84 17.36 5.13
N SER A 221 0.16 18.48 4.90
CA SER A 221 0.32 19.71 5.69
C SER A 221 -0.18 19.59 7.13
N GLN A 222 -0.98 18.56 7.44
CA GLN A 222 -1.49 18.29 8.78
C GLN A 222 -0.65 17.24 9.53
N ALA A 223 0.38 16.70 8.87
CA ALA A 223 1.30 15.78 9.51
C ALA A 223 2.24 16.52 10.46
N VAL A 224 2.43 15.96 11.64
CA VAL A 224 3.43 16.41 12.63
C VAL A 224 4.84 16.07 12.15
N GLY A 225 4.97 15.06 11.28
CA GLY A 225 6.23 14.61 10.71
C GLY A 225 6.03 13.41 9.81
N THR A 226 7.14 12.84 9.34
CA THR A 226 7.15 11.63 8.53
C THR A 226 8.07 10.60 9.17
N ALA A 227 7.56 9.39 9.37
CA ALA A 227 8.37 8.24 9.75
C ALA A 227 8.89 7.52 8.51
N ILE A 228 10.18 7.22 8.50
CA ILE A 228 10.88 6.48 7.45
C ILE A 228 11.44 5.19 8.06
N PRO A 229 10.67 4.09 8.11
CA PRO A 229 11.13 2.87 8.73
C PRO A 229 12.08 2.12 7.77
N TYR A 230 13.34 2.00 8.14
CA TYR A 230 14.32 1.15 7.48
C TYR A 230 14.40 -0.19 8.21
N GLY A 231 14.03 -1.26 7.53
CA GLY A 231 13.95 -2.60 8.09
C GLY A 231 15.17 -3.45 7.75
N ILE A 232 15.63 -4.18 8.75
CA ILE A 232 16.69 -5.18 8.66
C ILE A 232 16.09 -6.48 9.20
N TYR A 233 15.91 -7.47 8.33
CA TYR A 233 15.43 -8.78 8.71
C TYR A 233 16.58 -9.79 8.68
N ASP A 234 16.93 -10.33 9.84
CA ASP A 234 17.91 -11.39 9.98
C ASP A 234 17.28 -12.73 9.59
N VAL A 235 17.73 -13.26 8.46
CA VAL A 235 17.17 -14.47 7.85
C VAL A 235 17.46 -15.72 8.67
N GLY A 236 18.65 -15.80 9.28
CA GLY A 236 19.07 -16.96 10.06
C GLY A 236 18.39 -17.05 11.41
N ARG A 237 18.11 -15.91 12.05
CA ARG A 237 17.54 -15.84 13.40
C ARG A 237 16.05 -15.53 13.44
N ASN A 238 15.44 -15.19 12.31
CA ASN A 238 14.05 -14.73 12.23
C ASN A 238 13.79 -13.55 13.17
N THR A 239 14.68 -12.55 13.15
CA THR A 239 14.52 -11.33 13.95
C THR A 239 14.48 -10.09 13.07
N GLY A 240 13.69 -9.10 13.46
CA GLY A 240 13.58 -7.81 12.81
C GLY A 240 14.27 -6.71 13.63
N TYR A 241 14.96 -5.82 12.95
CA TYR A 241 15.48 -4.59 13.52
C TYR A 241 15.07 -3.43 12.63
N VAL A 242 14.40 -2.43 13.18
CA VAL A 242 13.88 -1.31 12.41
C VAL A 242 14.41 0.00 12.96
N VAL A 243 14.97 0.82 12.09
CA VAL A 243 15.36 2.20 12.41
C VAL A 243 14.34 3.13 11.79
N VAL A 244 13.67 3.93 12.59
CA VAL A 244 12.68 4.90 12.14
C VAL A 244 13.37 6.26 12.00
N GLY A 245 13.70 6.64 10.78
CA GLY A 245 14.27 7.95 10.46
C GLY A 245 13.22 9.03 10.31
N THR A 246 13.63 10.28 10.47
CA THR A 246 12.76 11.46 10.40
C THR A 246 13.15 12.44 9.29
N ASP A 247 14.32 12.28 8.69
CA ASP A 247 14.85 13.21 7.68
C ASP A 247 14.66 12.70 6.24
N HIS A 248 15.59 11.93 5.72
CA HIS A 248 15.56 11.47 4.33
C HIS A 248 15.97 10.00 4.20
N ASP A 249 15.33 9.33 3.24
CA ASP A 249 15.67 7.97 2.83
C ASP A 249 16.87 8.03 1.86
N THR A 250 18.08 7.99 2.41
CA THR A 250 19.34 8.08 1.67
C THR A 250 20.23 6.87 1.95
N ALA A 251 21.22 6.64 1.11
CA ALA A 251 22.22 5.59 1.33
C ALA A 251 22.96 5.76 2.67
N ALA A 252 23.21 7.00 3.10
CA ALA A 252 23.81 7.29 4.40
C ALA A 252 22.90 6.83 5.56
N PHE A 253 21.59 7.10 5.50
CA PHE A 253 20.62 6.63 6.47
C PHE A 253 20.55 5.10 6.50
N ALA A 254 20.46 4.46 5.33
CA ALA A 254 20.42 3.02 5.22
C ALA A 254 21.63 2.35 5.90
N VAL A 255 22.85 2.86 5.62
CA VAL A 255 24.07 2.30 6.23
C VAL A 255 24.21 2.69 7.71
N ALA A 256 23.71 3.84 8.14
CA ALA A 256 23.64 4.18 9.56
C ALA A 256 22.73 3.21 10.32
N ALA A 257 21.60 2.80 9.72
CA ALA A 257 20.73 1.76 10.28
C ALA A 257 21.45 0.41 10.37
N LEU A 258 22.19 -0.01 9.33
CA LEU A 258 23.01 -1.23 9.36
C LEU A 258 24.09 -1.18 10.45
N ARG A 259 24.80 -0.06 10.59
CA ARG A 259 25.82 0.17 11.63
C ARG A 259 25.21 0.02 13.03
N ARG A 260 24.01 0.60 13.24
CA ARG A 260 23.30 0.53 14.50
C ARG A 260 22.83 -0.90 14.81
N TRP A 261 22.25 -1.60 13.83
CA TRP A 261 21.90 -3.01 13.96
C TRP A 261 23.09 -3.87 14.34
N TRP A 262 24.22 -3.71 13.65
CA TRP A 262 25.43 -4.49 13.95
C TRP A 262 25.91 -4.25 15.38
N ARG A 263 25.95 -3.00 15.81
CA ARG A 263 26.40 -2.62 17.15
C ARG A 263 25.48 -3.14 18.24
N GLU A 264 24.15 -3.02 18.07
CA GLU A 264 23.15 -3.30 19.11
C GLU A 264 22.68 -4.76 19.12
N ALA A 265 22.69 -5.46 18.01
CA ALA A 265 22.17 -6.81 17.85
C ALA A 265 23.11 -7.77 17.13
N GLY A 266 23.61 -7.40 15.95
CA GLY A 266 24.33 -8.30 15.06
C GLY A 266 25.62 -8.85 15.68
N ARG A 267 26.46 -7.97 16.28
CA ARG A 267 27.73 -8.37 16.89
C ARG A 267 27.55 -9.38 18.05
N ALA A 268 26.52 -9.19 18.86
CA ALA A 268 26.22 -10.12 19.96
C ALA A 268 25.65 -11.44 19.44
N ALA A 269 24.85 -11.39 18.37
CA ALA A 269 24.26 -12.57 17.75
C ALA A 269 25.29 -13.42 16.98
N TYR A 270 26.31 -12.79 16.39
CA TYR A 270 27.33 -13.38 15.55
C TYR A 270 28.76 -12.99 15.98
N PRO A 271 29.22 -13.37 17.17
CA PRO A 271 30.47 -12.86 17.76
C PRO A 271 31.73 -13.28 16.99
N ARG A 272 31.62 -14.31 16.15
CA ARG A 272 32.74 -14.82 15.34
C ARG A 272 32.62 -14.49 13.86
N ALA A 273 31.58 -13.79 13.45
CA ALA A 273 31.39 -13.47 12.03
C ALA A 273 32.51 -12.56 11.52
N ARG A 274 33.00 -12.89 10.35
CA ARG A 274 33.94 -12.08 9.56
C ARG A 274 33.32 -11.61 8.26
N ARG A 275 32.18 -12.14 7.91
CA ARG A 275 31.43 -11.85 6.68
C ARG A 275 29.99 -11.49 7.03
N LEU A 276 29.38 -10.69 6.18
CA LEU A 276 27.96 -10.32 6.25
C LEU A 276 27.39 -10.36 4.83
N LEU A 277 26.28 -11.05 4.63
CA LEU A 277 25.52 -10.98 3.38
C LEU A 277 24.31 -10.06 3.55
N ILE A 278 24.21 -9.09 2.65
CA ILE A 278 23.07 -8.17 2.52
C ILE A 278 22.31 -8.53 1.25
N THR A 279 21.03 -8.87 1.37
CA THR A 279 20.11 -8.96 0.25
C THR A 279 19.21 -7.74 0.21
N ALA A 280 19.14 -7.04 -0.91
CA ALA A 280 18.40 -5.80 -1.06
C ALA A 280 17.72 -5.73 -2.44
N ASP A 281 16.72 -4.88 -2.59
CA ASP A 281 16.28 -4.52 -3.92
C ASP A 281 17.31 -3.60 -4.61
N GLY A 282 17.17 -3.41 -5.93
CA GLY A 282 18.10 -2.59 -6.70
C GLY A 282 17.78 -1.10 -6.73
N GLY A 283 16.79 -0.63 -5.93
CA GLY A 283 16.26 0.73 -5.96
C GLY A 283 16.42 1.52 -4.66
N GLY A 284 15.96 2.75 -4.66
CA GLY A 284 15.93 3.61 -3.47
C GLY A 284 17.30 3.85 -2.84
N SER A 285 17.34 3.86 -1.50
CA SER A 285 18.54 4.05 -0.69
C SER A 285 19.57 2.92 -0.84
N ASN A 286 19.11 1.73 -1.24
CA ASN A 286 19.94 0.53 -1.43
C ASN A 286 20.37 0.34 -2.90
N SER A 287 20.22 1.32 -3.77
CA SER A 287 20.42 1.15 -5.22
C SER A 287 21.80 0.60 -5.56
N SER A 288 21.82 -0.46 -6.38
CA SER A 288 23.07 -1.08 -6.89
C SER A 288 23.95 -0.12 -7.69
N ARG A 289 23.32 0.92 -8.28
CA ARG A 289 23.99 1.96 -9.07
C ARG A 289 24.49 3.13 -8.21
N ALA A 290 24.03 3.25 -6.96
CA ALA A 290 24.38 4.38 -6.11
C ALA A 290 25.81 4.27 -5.58
N LYS A 291 26.70 5.14 -6.04
CA LYS A 291 28.08 5.23 -5.53
C LYS A 291 28.10 5.50 -4.02
N ALA A 292 27.17 6.33 -3.52
CA ALA A 292 27.06 6.65 -2.10
C ALA A 292 26.71 5.42 -1.24
N TRP A 293 25.90 4.48 -1.73
CA TRP A 293 25.64 3.21 -1.06
C TRP A 293 26.92 2.40 -0.88
N LYS A 294 27.67 2.21 -1.96
CA LYS A 294 28.94 1.46 -1.96
C LYS A 294 30.01 2.13 -1.08
N ALA A 295 30.13 3.46 -1.13
CA ALA A 295 31.08 4.21 -0.31
C ALA A 295 30.76 4.10 1.20
N ASN A 296 29.49 4.26 1.59
CA ASN A 296 29.08 4.10 2.98
C ASN A 296 29.29 2.66 3.48
N LEU A 297 29.02 1.64 2.64
CA LEU A 297 29.30 0.25 2.99
C LEU A 297 30.80 -0.03 3.16
N ALA A 298 31.66 0.58 2.36
CA ALA A 298 33.11 0.45 2.51
C ALA A 298 33.62 1.02 3.84
N VAL A 299 33.05 2.14 4.28
CA VAL A 299 33.30 2.70 5.62
C VAL A 299 32.81 1.71 6.69
N LEU A 300 31.59 1.18 6.56
CA LEU A 300 31.04 0.22 7.52
C LEU A 300 31.87 -1.08 7.58
N ALA A 301 32.30 -1.62 6.43
CA ALA A 301 33.17 -2.80 6.37
C ALA A 301 34.48 -2.58 7.14
N THR A 302 35.09 -1.40 6.97
CA THR A 302 36.33 -1.03 7.65
C THR A 302 36.15 -0.84 9.15
N GLU A 303 35.08 -0.17 9.58
CA GLU A 303 34.72 0.05 10.98
C GLU A 303 34.44 -1.24 11.74
N THR A 304 33.79 -2.19 11.08
CA THR A 304 33.33 -3.45 11.71
C THR A 304 34.32 -4.59 11.55
N GLY A 305 35.25 -4.49 10.60
CA GLY A 305 36.13 -5.59 10.20
C GLY A 305 35.42 -6.69 9.40
N LEU A 306 34.18 -6.44 8.95
CA LEU A 306 33.38 -7.41 8.18
C LEU A 306 33.65 -7.26 6.69
N GLU A 307 33.82 -8.37 6.01
CA GLU A 307 33.68 -8.45 4.57
C GLU A 307 32.18 -8.44 4.22
N ILE A 308 31.72 -7.41 3.53
CA ILE A 308 30.29 -7.21 3.23
C ILE A 308 30.01 -7.63 1.80
N SER A 309 29.29 -8.72 1.62
CA SER A 309 28.74 -9.14 0.33
C SER A 309 27.33 -8.60 0.15
N VAL A 310 27.00 -8.14 -1.04
CA VAL A 310 25.68 -7.63 -1.41
C VAL A 310 25.18 -8.40 -2.62
N CYS A 311 23.96 -8.91 -2.52
CA CYS A 311 23.22 -9.49 -3.63
C CYS A 311 21.92 -8.73 -3.82
N HIS A 312 21.78 -8.04 -4.95
CA HIS A 312 20.56 -7.32 -5.28
C HIS A 312 19.55 -8.25 -5.97
N LEU A 313 18.28 -8.07 -5.62
CA LEU A 313 17.20 -8.72 -6.34
C LEU A 313 17.12 -8.19 -7.77
N PRO A 314 16.68 -9.01 -8.73
CA PRO A 314 16.48 -8.58 -10.12
C PRO A 314 15.52 -7.38 -10.21
N PRO A 315 15.68 -6.49 -11.18
CA PRO A 315 14.79 -5.35 -11.37
C PRO A 315 13.31 -5.76 -11.46
N GLY A 316 12.42 -4.99 -10.82
CA GLY A 316 10.97 -5.25 -10.81
C GLY A 316 10.53 -6.37 -9.87
N THR A 317 11.42 -6.88 -9.00
CA THR A 317 11.13 -8.00 -8.10
C THR A 317 11.16 -7.64 -6.62
N SER A 318 11.09 -6.37 -6.26
CA SER A 318 11.09 -5.88 -4.86
C SER A 318 10.07 -6.61 -3.98
N LYS A 319 8.91 -6.97 -4.54
CA LYS A 319 7.89 -7.76 -3.84
C LYS A 319 8.38 -9.13 -3.33
N TRP A 320 9.53 -9.63 -3.81
CA TRP A 320 10.12 -10.90 -3.37
C TRP A 320 11.20 -10.70 -2.29
N ASN A 321 11.50 -9.45 -1.92
CA ASN A 321 12.43 -9.16 -0.84
C ASN A 321 11.89 -9.76 0.49
N LYS A 322 12.73 -10.52 1.20
CA LYS A 322 12.30 -11.22 2.42
C LYS A 322 11.84 -10.26 3.51
N VAL A 323 12.45 -9.09 3.64
CA VAL A 323 12.06 -8.07 4.62
C VAL A 323 10.61 -7.62 4.43
N GLU A 324 10.13 -7.53 3.19
CA GLU A 324 8.74 -7.16 2.88
C GLU A 324 7.74 -8.18 3.43
N HIS A 325 7.99 -9.48 3.21
CA HIS A 325 7.07 -10.54 3.62
C HIS A 325 7.24 -11.00 5.06
N ARG A 326 8.47 -10.95 5.57
CA ARG A 326 8.80 -11.50 6.88
C ARG A 326 8.81 -10.46 8.00
N LEU A 327 8.87 -9.18 7.65
CA LEU A 327 8.90 -8.08 8.63
C LEU A 327 7.81 -7.04 8.35
N PHE A 328 7.82 -6.37 7.20
CA PHE A 328 6.94 -5.23 6.94
C PHE A 328 5.46 -5.57 6.85
N SER A 329 5.11 -6.75 6.33
CA SER A 329 3.72 -7.23 6.32
C SER A 329 3.17 -7.37 7.73
N PHE A 330 3.96 -7.89 8.68
CA PHE A 330 3.54 -8.06 10.07
C PHE A 330 3.49 -6.73 10.83
N ILE A 331 4.43 -5.82 10.56
CA ILE A 331 4.36 -4.46 11.08
C ILE A 331 3.06 -3.79 10.61
N SER A 332 2.73 -3.88 9.32
CA SER A 332 1.50 -3.31 8.77
C SER A 332 0.24 -3.94 9.37
N MET A 333 0.26 -5.23 9.71
CA MET A 333 -0.85 -5.87 10.43
C MET A 333 -0.95 -5.40 11.87
N ASN A 334 0.16 -5.11 12.54
CA ASN A 334 0.17 -4.70 13.94
C ASN A 334 -0.36 -3.29 14.16
N TRP A 335 -0.21 -2.38 13.21
CA TRP A 335 -0.72 -1.01 13.33
C TRP A 335 -1.97 -0.71 12.50
N ARG A 336 -2.61 -1.73 11.92
CA ARG A 336 -3.85 -1.53 11.17
C ARG A 336 -4.93 -0.90 12.04
N ALA A 337 -5.71 0.01 11.47
CA ALA A 337 -6.75 0.78 12.14
C ALA A 337 -6.28 1.64 13.33
N ARG A 338 -4.95 1.77 13.54
CA ARG A 338 -4.36 2.60 14.61
C ARG A 338 -3.62 3.78 14.01
N PRO A 339 -4.07 5.02 14.23
CA PRO A 339 -3.35 6.19 13.75
C PRO A 339 -1.98 6.29 14.44
N LEU A 340 -0.95 6.63 13.68
CA LEU A 340 0.40 6.85 14.17
C LEU A 340 0.51 8.29 14.66
N THR A 341 0.04 8.53 15.88
CA THR A 341 -0.12 9.89 16.44
C THR A 341 1.20 10.57 16.79
N SER A 342 2.26 9.78 17.04
CA SER A 342 3.62 10.26 17.28
C SER A 342 4.65 9.27 16.77
N LEU A 343 5.92 9.70 16.68
CA LEU A 343 7.05 8.82 16.35
C LEU A 343 7.22 7.70 17.37
N ASP A 344 7.02 8.00 18.67
CA ASP A 344 7.10 7.00 19.74
C ASP A 344 6.02 5.92 19.57
N VAL A 345 4.80 6.31 19.22
CA VAL A 345 3.71 5.36 18.92
C VAL A 345 4.10 4.46 17.75
N ALA A 346 4.67 5.02 16.69
CA ALA A 346 5.13 4.24 15.55
C ALA A 346 6.24 3.25 15.93
N VAL A 347 7.27 3.72 16.66
CA VAL A 347 8.38 2.88 17.14
C VAL A 347 7.87 1.76 18.06
N ASN A 348 6.99 2.07 19.00
CA ASN A 348 6.44 1.09 19.94
C ASN A 348 5.58 0.04 19.22
N LEU A 349 4.72 0.43 18.27
CA LEU A 349 3.94 -0.51 17.47
C LEU A 349 4.83 -1.41 16.60
N ILE A 350 5.92 -0.88 16.03
CA ILE A 350 6.91 -1.69 15.32
C ILE A 350 7.56 -2.69 16.26
N ALA A 351 8.04 -2.25 17.42
CA ALA A 351 8.71 -3.10 18.42
C ALA A 351 7.78 -4.19 18.99
N ALA A 352 6.49 -3.90 19.12
CA ALA A 352 5.50 -4.87 19.59
C ALA A 352 5.09 -5.92 18.56
N THR A 353 5.68 -5.89 17.34
CA THR A 353 5.34 -6.84 16.28
C THR A 353 5.91 -8.23 16.59
N THR A 354 5.03 -9.23 16.66
CA THR A 354 5.38 -10.63 16.86
C THR A 354 4.60 -11.53 15.90
N THR A 355 5.04 -12.77 15.73
CA THR A 355 4.32 -13.76 14.93
C THR A 355 4.28 -15.12 15.61
N ARG A 356 3.37 -15.98 15.18
CA ARG A 356 3.31 -17.39 15.64
C ARG A 356 4.58 -18.18 15.31
N THR A 357 5.35 -17.75 14.33
CA THR A 357 6.62 -18.37 13.92
C THR A 357 7.84 -17.83 14.67
N GLY A 358 7.62 -17.02 15.73
CA GLY A 358 8.68 -16.58 16.62
C GLY A 358 9.43 -15.32 16.15
N LEU A 359 8.90 -14.55 15.19
CA LEU A 359 9.49 -13.24 14.86
C LEU A 359 9.48 -12.34 16.09
N THR A 360 10.61 -11.74 16.41
CA THR A 360 10.74 -10.64 17.37
C THR A 360 11.33 -9.44 16.68
N VAL A 361 10.86 -8.24 17.05
CA VAL A 361 11.27 -6.99 16.40
C VAL A 361 11.78 -6.02 17.44
N SER A 362 12.92 -5.41 17.16
CA SER A 362 13.43 -4.24 17.87
C SER A 362 13.28 -3.01 16.99
N ALA A 363 12.88 -1.89 17.57
CA ALA A 363 12.76 -0.63 16.85
C ALA A 363 13.49 0.50 17.59
N ARG A 364 14.05 1.45 16.82
CA ARG A 364 14.77 2.62 17.33
C ARG A 364 14.42 3.84 16.52
N LEU A 365 14.24 4.96 17.19
CA LEU A 365 14.15 6.26 16.55
C LEU A 365 15.55 6.75 16.16
N ASP A 366 15.65 7.38 15.01
CA ASP A 366 16.85 8.05 14.53
C ASP A 366 16.50 9.46 14.02
N GLU A 367 16.90 10.47 14.78
CA GLU A 367 16.69 11.88 14.47
C GLU A 367 17.92 12.51 13.77
N GLY A 368 18.85 11.67 13.32
CA GLY A 368 20.02 12.09 12.57
C GLY A 368 19.65 12.76 11.24
N ARG A 369 20.57 13.62 10.78
CA ARG A 369 20.42 14.28 9.47
C ARG A 369 21.14 13.49 8.39
N TYR A 370 20.42 13.19 7.33
CA TYR A 370 20.89 12.40 6.19
C TYR A 370 20.59 13.12 4.88
N PRO A 371 21.33 14.19 4.56
CA PRO A 371 21.00 15.06 3.44
C PRO A 371 20.98 14.31 2.12
N THR A 372 20.09 14.73 1.23
CA THR A 372 20.06 14.26 -0.17
C THR A 372 21.11 14.99 -1.01
N GLY A 373 21.46 14.45 -2.18
CA GLY A 373 22.39 15.11 -3.11
C GLY A 373 23.87 14.98 -2.75
N ILE A 374 24.21 14.05 -1.86
CA ILE A 374 25.61 13.66 -1.63
C ILE A 374 26.14 12.97 -2.90
N GLU A 375 27.13 13.58 -3.52
CA GLU A 375 27.80 13.03 -4.70
C GLU A 375 29.14 12.42 -4.30
N ILE A 376 29.40 11.21 -4.76
CA ILE A 376 30.72 10.57 -4.70
C ILE A 376 31.38 10.80 -6.05
N ASP A 377 32.47 11.56 -6.05
CA ASP A 377 33.21 11.84 -7.25
C ASP A 377 33.89 10.59 -7.84
N ALA A 378 34.48 10.74 -9.03
CA ALA A 378 35.11 9.63 -9.72
C ALA A 378 36.37 9.13 -9.00
N GLN A 379 37.16 10.03 -8.38
CA GLN A 379 38.39 9.70 -7.66
C GLN A 379 38.06 8.90 -6.39
N HIS A 380 37.07 9.36 -5.60
CA HIS A 380 36.59 8.64 -4.42
C HIS A 380 36.06 7.26 -4.80
N ALA A 381 35.20 7.19 -5.85
CA ALA A 381 34.66 5.92 -6.31
C ALA A 381 35.75 4.94 -6.80
N ALA A 382 36.79 5.44 -7.47
CA ALA A 382 37.91 4.63 -7.94
C ALA A 382 38.82 4.13 -6.82
N ALA A 383 38.87 4.85 -5.69
CA ALA A 383 39.66 4.46 -4.52
C ALA A 383 39.00 3.29 -3.73
N LEU A 384 37.71 3.00 -3.95
CA LEU A 384 37.01 1.93 -3.25
C LEU A 384 37.40 0.56 -3.83
N LYS A 385 37.82 -0.35 -2.97
CA LYS A 385 38.03 -1.76 -3.33
C LYS A 385 36.69 -2.47 -3.27
N ILE A 386 36.12 -2.76 -4.43
CA ILE A 386 34.87 -3.50 -4.60
C ILE A 386 35.17 -4.67 -5.51
N ASN A 387 34.92 -5.88 -5.04
CA ASN A 387 35.13 -7.11 -5.80
C ASN A 387 33.80 -7.50 -6.45
N PRO A 388 33.59 -7.25 -7.74
CA PRO A 388 32.38 -7.70 -8.43
C PRO A 388 32.39 -9.23 -8.53
N ASP A 389 31.21 -9.84 -8.41
CA ASP A 389 31.05 -11.27 -8.68
C ASP A 389 31.18 -11.53 -10.20
N ALA A 390 31.56 -12.74 -10.56
CA ALA A 390 31.63 -13.16 -11.96
C ALA A 390 30.26 -13.16 -12.64
N PHE A 391 29.20 -13.39 -11.86
CA PHE A 391 27.82 -13.35 -12.30
C PHE A 391 27.15 -12.02 -11.89
N HIS A 392 26.86 -11.16 -12.85
CA HIS A 392 26.23 -9.85 -12.64
C HIS A 392 26.89 -9.01 -11.54
N GLY A 393 28.15 -8.67 -11.73
CA GLY A 393 28.95 -7.89 -10.76
C GLY A 393 28.38 -6.50 -10.42
N GLU A 394 27.45 -5.99 -11.23
CA GLU A 394 26.68 -4.79 -10.92
C GLU A 394 25.58 -5.04 -9.85
N TRP A 395 25.12 -6.29 -9.69
CA TRP A 395 24.13 -6.70 -8.68
C TRP A 395 24.77 -7.44 -7.53
N ASN A 396 25.87 -8.16 -7.80
CA ASN A 396 26.52 -9.05 -6.85
C ASN A 396 27.97 -8.60 -6.67
N TYR A 397 28.33 -8.19 -5.47
CA TYR A 397 29.68 -7.72 -5.19
C TYR A 397 30.02 -7.86 -3.71
N THR A 398 31.33 -7.87 -3.43
CA THR A 398 31.88 -7.95 -2.07
C THR A 398 32.80 -6.75 -1.80
N ILE A 399 32.61 -6.16 -0.64
CA ILE A 399 33.37 -5.00 -0.15
C ILE A 399 34.18 -5.47 1.07
N PRO A 400 35.50 -5.67 0.94
CA PRO A 400 36.35 -6.02 2.07
C PRO A 400 36.62 -4.83 2.98
N PRO A 401 37.02 -5.04 4.24
CA PRO A 401 37.65 -4.01 5.05
C PRO A 401 38.88 -3.47 4.35
N GLN A 402 39.02 -2.14 4.29
CA GLN A 402 40.11 -1.52 3.53
C GLN A 402 40.64 -0.30 4.28
N PRO A 403 41.97 -0.27 4.65
CA PRO A 403 42.54 0.90 5.27
C PRO A 403 42.51 2.13 4.35
N GLY A 404 42.29 3.30 4.92
CA GLY A 404 42.32 4.56 4.17
C GLY A 404 41.10 4.82 3.28
N VAL A 405 39.94 4.19 3.56
CA VAL A 405 38.67 4.55 2.89
C VAL A 405 38.42 6.05 3.08
N PRO A 406 38.23 6.80 1.99
CA PRO A 406 37.88 8.21 2.12
C PRO A 406 36.56 8.38 2.89
N PRO A 407 36.48 9.36 3.79
CA PRO A 407 35.20 9.63 4.47
C PRO A 407 34.16 10.07 3.45
N VAL A 408 32.94 9.56 3.60
CA VAL A 408 31.84 9.99 2.74
C VAL A 408 31.52 11.45 3.08
N PRO A 409 31.34 12.34 2.10
CA PRO A 409 30.97 13.72 2.36
C PRO A 409 29.66 13.79 3.17
N LEU A 410 29.62 14.65 4.17
CA LEU A 410 28.46 14.87 5.02
C LEU A 410 27.53 15.94 4.47
N GLU A 411 28.04 16.76 3.58
CA GLU A 411 27.26 17.83 2.92
C GLU A 411 27.22 17.61 1.41
N PRO A 412 26.13 18.05 0.77
CA PRO A 412 26.03 18.03 -0.67
C PRO A 412 27.20 18.77 -1.31
N SER A 413 27.83 18.17 -2.31
CA SER A 413 28.87 18.83 -3.06
C SER A 413 28.30 20.10 -3.70
N GLY A 414 28.91 21.26 -3.44
CA GLY A 414 28.42 22.58 -3.85
C GLY A 414 28.25 22.80 -5.37
N ARG A 415 28.49 21.76 -6.18
CA ARG A 415 28.19 21.77 -7.63
C ARG A 415 26.75 21.42 -8.00
N ARG A 416 25.99 20.81 -7.11
CA ARG A 416 24.53 20.56 -7.23
C ARG A 416 23.87 20.50 -5.84
N ALA A 417 24.19 21.44 -4.96
CA ALA A 417 23.18 21.84 -4.02
C ALA A 417 22.06 22.41 -4.89
N HIS A 418 21.08 21.56 -5.25
CA HIS A 418 19.79 22.10 -5.52
C HIS A 418 19.40 22.82 -4.23
N PRO A 419 19.42 24.15 -4.18
CA PRO A 419 18.76 24.79 -3.08
C PRO A 419 17.37 24.18 -3.14
N ARG A 420 17.00 23.33 -2.18
CA ARG A 420 15.61 23.14 -1.89
C ARG A 420 15.16 24.57 -1.59
N LEU A 421 14.62 25.23 -2.60
CA LEU A 421 13.70 26.32 -2.36
C LEU A 421 12.82 25.79 -1.26
N ALA A 422 13.04 26.28 -0.05
CA ALA A 422 12.22 25.92 1.09
C ALA A 422 10.80 25.91 0.54
N HIS A 423 10.05 24.86 0.79
CA HIS A 423 8.74 24.64 0.15
C HIS A 423 7.70 25.69 0.57
N THR A 424 8.10 26.93 0.71
CA THR A 424 7.25 28.07 0.86
C THR A 424 7.11 28.72 -0.50
N PHE A 425 5.86 28.85 -0.97
CA PHE A 425 5.53 29.83 -2.01
C PHE A 425 6.24 31.11 -1.64
N ASP A 426 7.24 31.50 -2.43
CA ASP A 426 7.95 32.73 -2.22
C ASP A 426 7.34 33.79 -3.15
N ALA A 427 6.43 34.56 -2.58
CA ALA A 427 5.82 35.68 -3.27
C ALA A 427 6.89 36.68 -3.75
N ALA A 428 8.02 36.79 -3.05
CA ALA A 428 9.14 37.62 -3.45
C ALA A 428 9.75 37.12 -4.77
N LEU A 429 9.89 35.80 -4.94
CA LEU A 429 10.37 35.22 -6.19
C LEU A 429 9.37 35.43 -7.34
N ALA A 430 8.07 35.17 -7.11
CA ALA A 430 7.03 35.32 -8.12
C ALA A 430 6.84 36.76 -8.60
N THR A 431 7.18 37.75 -7.77
CA THR A 431 7.08 39.18 -8.06
C THR A 431 8.44 39.84 -8.34
N HIS A 432 9.49 39.04 -8.45
CA HIS A 432 10.84 39.58 -8.65
C HIS A 432 10.98 40.27 -10.00
N PRO A 433 11.54 41.51 -10.06
CA PRO A 433 11.63 42.30 -11.28
C PRO A 433 12.31 41.62 -12.45
N VAL A 434 13.34 40.82 -12.19
CA VAL A 434 14.07 40.01 -13.19
C VAL A 434 13.15 39.02 -13.90
N LEU A 435 12.17 38.43 -13.19
CA LEU A 435 11.22 37.45 -13.75
C LEU A 435 10.00 38.16 -14.38
N THR A 436 9.45 39.13 -13.70
CA THR A 436 8.23 39.86 -14.17
C THR A 436 8.57 40.86 -15.27
N GLY A 437 9.82 41.31 -15.35
CA GLY A 437 10.21 42.44 -16.24
C GLY A 437 9.69 43.79 -15.80
N LEU A 438 9.09 43.88 -14.61
CA LEU A 438 8.47 45.11 -14.07
C LEU A 438 9.12 45.46 -12.74
N ALA A 439 9.33 46.76 -12.52
CA ALA A 439 9.59 47.29 -11.18
C ALA A 439 8.37 47.00 -10.26
N ARG A 440 8.62 46.88 -8.97
CA ARG A 440 7.58 46.47 -8.00
C ARG A 440 6.33 47.30 -8.05
N ASP A 441 6.48 48.64 -8.08
CA ASP A 441 5.37 49.59 -8.16
C ASP A 441 4.59 49.49 -9.48
N ALA A 442 5.27 49.17 -10.60
CA ALA A 442 4.63 48.95 -11.88
C ALA A 442 3.83 47.64 -11.90
N LEU A 443 4.36 46.58 -11.27
CA LEU A 443 3.65 45.30 -11.10
C LEU A 443 2.41 45.47 -10.23
N ASP A 444 2.51 46.21 -9.13
CA ASP A 444 1.40 46.44 -8.20
C ASP A 444 0.28 47.28 -8.86
N ARG A 445 0.63 48.26 -9.73
CA ARG A 445 -0.36 48.98 -10.55
C ARG A 445 -1.05 48.04 -11.54
N LEU A 446 -0.30 47.27 -12.31
CA LEU A 446 -0.86 46.32 -13.26
C LEU A 446 -1.81 45.33 -12.57
N VAL A 447 -1.43 44.80 -11.41
CA VAL A 447 -2.28 43.89 -10.62
C VAL A 447 -3.59 44.57 -10.21
N THR A 448 -3.53 45.84 -9.78
CA THR A 448 -4.71 46.61 -9.37
C THR A 448 -5.67 46.85 -10.55
N GLU A 449 -5.12 47.19 -11.71
CA GLU A 449 -5.89 47.46 -12.92
C GLU A 449 -6.54 46.20 -13.48
N VAL A 450 -5.78 45.09 -13.58
CA VAL A 450 -6.30 43.79 -14.04
C VAL A 450 -7.32 43.22 -13.05
N ARG A 451 -7.11 43.42 -11.74
CA ARG A 451 -8.09 43.04 -10.73
C ARG A 451 -9.42 43.76 -10.92
N THR A 452 -9.40 45.07 -11.26
CA THR A 452 -10.62 45.82 -11.56
C THR A 452 -11.37 45.20 -12.74
N LEU A 453 -10.66 44.73 -13.77
CA LEU A 453 -11.27 44.01 -14.90
C LEU A 453 -11.88 42.67 -14.47
N ILE A 454 -11.21 41.94 -13.60
CA ILE A 454 -11.72 40.65 -13.05
C ILE A 454 -12.99 40.91 -12.24
N ASP A 455 -13.00 41.94 -11.38
CA ASP A 455 -14.14 42.28 -10.52
C ASP A 455 -15.37 42.75 -11.32
N ALA A 456 -15.16 43.26 -12.52
CA ALA A 456 -16.23 43.64 -13.46
C ALA A 456 -16.87 42.42 -14.17
N LEU A 457 -16.23 41.24 -14.17
CA LEU A 457 -16.78 40.01 -14.76
C LEU A 457 -17.91 39.43 -13.89
N PRO A 458 -18.85 38.67 -14.50
CA PRO A 458 -19.78 37.84 -13.75
C PRO A 458 -19.02 36.84 -12.86
N PRO A 459 -19.52 36.53 -11.66
CA PRO A 459 -18.80 35.66 -10.70
C PRO A 459 -18.34 34.33 -11.29
N GLU A 460 -19.12 33.71 -12.17
CA GLU A 460 -18.83 32.44 -12.83
C GLU A 460 -17.72 32.50 -13.89
N GLN A 461 -17.37 33.70 -14.36
CA GLN A 461 -16.32 33.94 -15.35
C GLN A 461 -15.02 34.45 -14.74
N ARG A 462 -15.00 34.71 -13.42
CA ARG A 462 -13.80 35.19 -12.74
C ARG A 462 -12.76 34.08 -12.60
N PRO A 463 -11.49 34.32 -12.95
CA PRO A 463 -10.42 33.39 -12.63
C PRO A 463 -10.38 33.15 -11.12
N HIS A 464 -10.65 31.94 -10.68
CA HIS A 464 -10.73 31.62 -9.27
C HIS A 464 -10.06 30.29 -8.96
N HIS A 465 -9.31 30.26 -7.86
CA HIS A 465 -8.77 29.03 -7.28
C HIS A 465 -8.80 29.11 -5.76
N ARG A 466 -9.30 28.06 -5.09
CA ARG A 466 -9.51 28.10 -3.63
C ARG A 466 -8.25 28.28 -2.78
N LYS A 467 -7.05 28.10 -3.37
CA LYS A 467 -5.75 28.22 -2.69
C LYS A 467 -4.93 29.43 -3.12
N LEU A 468 -5.34 30.16 -4.15
CA LEU A 468 -4.62 31.32 -4.67
C LEU A 468 -5.46 32.57 -4.56
N ALA A 469 -4.85 33.64 -4.09
CA ALA A 469 -5.42 34.97 -4.20
C ALA A 469 -5.44 35.44 -5.67
N VAL A 470 -6.31 36.35 -6.02
CA VAL A 470 -6.45 36.87 -7.39
C VAL A 470 -5.14 37.49 -7.88
N GLU A 471 -4.44 38.20 -7.02
CA GLU A 471 -3.11 38.78 -7.29
C GLU A 471 -2.11 37.72 -7.71
N SER A 472 -2.10 36.58 -7.02
CA SER A 472 -1.23 35.44 -7.35
C SER A 472 -1.52 34.83 -8.72
N ILE A 473 -2.79 34.84 -9.13
CA ILE A 473 -3.20 34.36 -10.46
C ILE A 473 -2.71 35.35 -11.54
N ILE A 474 -2.78 36.65 -11.26
CA ILE A 474 -2.26 37.69 -12.17
C ILE A 474 -0.74 37.59 -12.29
N TRP A 475 0.00 37.42 -11.18
CA TRP A 475 1.46 37.18 -11.22
C TRP A 475 1.82 35.98 -12.06
N ALA A 476 1.09 34.87 -11.89
CA ALA A 476 1.31 33.65 -12.67
C ALA A 476 1.12 33.93 -14.17
N ALA A 477 0.11 34.72 -14.55
CA ALA A 477 -0.14 35.06 -15.94
C ALA A 477 0.92 36.04 -16.53
N VAL A 478 1.48 36.93 -15.72
CA VAL A 478 2.61 37.76 -16.11
C VAL A 478 3.84 36.90 -16.40
N LEU A 479 4.17 35.97 -15.50
CA LEU A 479 5.30 35.05 -15.68
C LEU A 479 5.14 34.14 -16.91
N ASP A 480 3.92 33.69 -17.17
CA ASP A 480 3.59 32.89 -18.34
C ASP A 480 3.75 33.70 -19.65
N GLN A 481 3.34 34.99 -19.68
CA GLN A 481 3.60 35.86 -20.83
C GLN A 481 5.10 36.15 -21.04
N ARG A 482 5.91 36.09 -19.98
CA ARG A 482 7.36 36.15 -20.03
C ARG A 482 8.01 34.87 -20.57
N GLY A 483 7.22 33.83 -20.84
CA GLY A 483 7.69 32.55 -21.38
C GLY A 483 8.06 31.51 -20.33
N LEU A 484 7.67 31.68 -19.05
CA LEU A 484 7.81 30.62 -18.07
C LEU A 484 6.89 29.44 -18.42
N PRO A 485 7.39 28.20 -18.48
CA PRO A 485 6.55 27.04 -18.74
C PRO A 485 5.44 26.87 -17.71
N CYS A 486 4.25 26.46 -18.16
CA CYS A 486 3.10 26.24 -17.29
C CYS A 486 3.40 25.25 -16.13
N SER A 487 4.19 24.21 -16.40
CA SER A 487 4.65 23.25 -15.39
C SER A 487 5.49 23.92 -14.29
N LEU A 488 6.38 24.84 -14.67
CA LEU A 488 7.22 25.57 -13.74
C LEU A 488 6.41 26.62 -12.94
N THR A 489 5.50 27.32 -13.61
CA THR A 489 4.56 28.23 -12.97
C THR A 489 3.65 27.49 -11.98
N ALA A 490 3.10 26.35 -12.37
CA ALA A 490 2.30 25.49 -11.49
C ALA A 490 3.08 25.04 -10.24
N HIS A 491 4.34 24.67 -10.42
CA HIS A 491 5.22 24.32 -9.32
C HIS A 491 5.47 25.51 -8.38
N LEU A 492 5.77 26.69 -8.92
CA LEU A 492 5.99 27.91 -8.15
C LEU A 492 4.78 28.30 -7.28
N PHE A 493 3.57 28.15 -7.81
CA PHE A 493 2.31 28.48 -7.12
C PHE A 493 1.65 27.27 -6.43
N ARG A 494 2.26 26.09 -6.41
CA ARG A 494 1.83 24.87 -5.73
C ARG A 494 0.40 24.41 -6.06
N ILE A 495 0.07 24.46 -7.32
CA ILE A 495 -1.18 23.89 -7.82
C ILE A 495 -0.90 22.91 -8.95
N GLY A 496 -1.90 22.10 -9.32
CA GLY A 496 -1.76 21.16 -10.43
C GLY A 496 -1.59 21.88 -11.78
N GLU A 497 -0.76 21.34 -12.68
CA GLU A 497 -0.49 21.95 -13.99
C GLU A 497 -1.77 22.18 -14.81
N ASN A 498 -2.71 21.25 -14.77
CA ASN A 498 -4.00 21.41 -15.47
C ASN A 498 -4.83 22.57 -14.89
N GLN A 499 -4.80 22.76 -13.57
CA GLN A 499 -5.46 23.88 -12.90
C GLN A 499 -4.79 25.21 -13.27
N MET A 500 -3.46 25.25 -13.25
CA MET A 500 -2.69 26.43 -13.66
C MET A 500 -2.99 26.77 -15.12
N ARG A 501 -3.00 25.80 -16.02
CA ARG A 501 -3.30 26.02 -17.44
C ARG A 501 -4.67 26.66 -17.67
N ALA A 502 -5.69 26.20 -16.94
CA ALA A 502 -7.03 26.79 -17.02
C ALA A 502 -7.06 28.25 -16.53
N LEU A 503 -6.40 28.55 -15.41
CA LEU A 503 -6.29 29.92 -14.88
C LEU A 503 -5.52 30.84 -15.81
N LEU A 504 -4.42 30.39 -16.38
CA LEU A 504 -3.61 31.15 -17.31
C LEU A 504 -4.38 31.46 -18.60
N GLN A 505 -5.16 30.52 -19.11
CA GLN A 505 -5.98 30.74 -20.31
C GLN A 505 -7.01 31.88 -20.11
N GLN A 506 -7.68 31.93 -18.96
CA GLN A 506 -8.63 32.98 -18.63
C GLN A 506 -7.95 34.34 -18.40
N THR A 507 -6.85 34.32 -17.63
CA THR A 507 -6.17 35.57 -17.22
C THR A 507 -5.36 36.21 -18.36
N ARG A 508 -4.85 35.42 -19.32
CA ARG A 508 -4.20 35.95 -20.53
C ARG A 508 -5.12 36.91 -21.32
N LEU A 509 -6.38 36.51 -21.47
CA LEU A 509 -7.36 37.36 -22.19
C LEU A 509 -7.53 38.71 -21.49
N LEU A 510 -7.52 38.74 -20.18
CA LEU A 510 -7.66 39.98 -19.39
C LEU A 510 -6.40 40.84 -19.47
N LEU A 511 -5.22 40.26 -19.45
CA LEU A 511 -3.95 40.97 -19.68
C LEU A 511 -3.88 41.56 -21.10
N GLN A 512 -4.37 40.83 -22.11
CA GLN A 512 -4.48 41.33 -23.49
C GLN A 512 -5.48 42.49 -23.61
N GLN A 513 -6.64 42.39 -22.95
CA GLN A 513 -7.62 43.49 -22.89
C GLN A 513 -7.08 44.76 -22.21
N HIS A 514 -6.24 44.55 -21.18
CA HIS A 514 -5.51 45.65 -20.53
C HIS A 514 -4.45 46.28 -21.44
N GLY A 515 -4.03 45.57 -22.50
CA GLY A 515 -2.95 46.01 -23.38
C GLY A 515 -1.54 45.66 -22.88
N TYR A 516 -1.43 44.82 -21.81
CA TYR A 516 -0.14 44.40 -21.30
C TYR A 516 0.55 43.43 -22.27
N GLN A 517 1.76 43.76 -22.66
CA GLN A 517 2.66 42.93 -23.46
C GLN A 517 3.99 42.76 -22.73
N ALA A 518 4.40 41.53 -22.50
CA ALA A 518 5.68 41.22 -21.83
C ALA A 518 6.75 40.86 -22.85
N GLU A 519 7.96 41.37 -22.66
CA GLU A 519 9.12 40.85 -23.37
C GLU A 519 9.46 39.44 -22.83
N PRO A 520 9.70 38.43 -23.69
CA PRO A 520 10.10 37.13 -23.25
C PRO A 520 11.40 37.16 -22.43
N LEU A 521 11.55 36.20 -21.50
CA LEU A 521 12.81 36.04 -20.81
C LEU A 521 13.91 35.69 -21.82
N PRO A 522 15.12 36.26 -21.65
CA PRO A 522 16.25 36.01 -22.58
C PRO A 522 16.81 34.59 -22.51
N VAL A 523 16.33 33.79 -21.56
CA VAL A 523 16.73 32.39 -21.35
C VAL A 523 15.51 31.51 -21.17
N ARG A 524 15.60 30.28 -21.65
CA ARG A 524 14.58 29.27 -21.41
C ARG A 524 14.84 28.56 -20.09
N LEU A 525 13.95 28.73 -19.13
CA LEU A 525 13.98 28.09 -17.82
C LEU A 525 13.07 26.86 -17.84
N ILE A 526 13.57 25.70 -17.46
CA ILE A 526 12.81 24.44 -17.53
C ILE A 526 12.58 23.80 -16.16
N ASP A 527 13.32 24.19 -15.15
CA ASP A 527 13.19 23.67 -13.80
C ASP A 527 13.32 24.77 -12.72
N PRO A 528 12.81 24.52 -11.49
CA PRO A 528 12.84 25.48 -10.39
C PRO A 528 14.25 25.93 -9.98
N CYS A 529 15.26 25.12 -10.23
CA CYS A 529 16.64 25.41 -9.84
C CYS A 529 17.32 26.33 -10.85
N GLU A 530 16.97 26.20 -12.13
CA GLU A 530 17.38 27.14 -13.16
C GLU A 530 16.77 28.51 -12.91
N LEU A 531 15.48 28.55 -12.51
CA LEU A 531 14.80 29.78 -12.14
C LEU A 531 15.49 30.52 -10.99
N ALA A 532 15.77 29.80 -9.89
CA ALA A 532 16.46 30.39 -8.74
C ALA A 532 17.87 30.88 -9.08
N ARG A 533 18.62 30.11 -9.85
CA ARG A 533 19.98 30.49 -10.31
C ARG A 533 19.94 31.71 -11.22
N TYR A 534 18.97 31.80 -12.10
CA TYR A 534 18.78 32.93 -12.99
C TYR A 534 18.55 34.22 -12.21
N VAL A 535 17.64 34.19 -11.22
CA VAL A 535 17.36 35.34 -10.36
C VAL A 535 18.60 35.75 -9.57
N MET A 536 19.31 34.81 -8.92
CA MET A 536 20.51 35.12 -8.12
C MET A 536 21.66 35.71 -8.95
N ARG A 537 21.90 35.19 -10.15
CA ARG A 537 22.97 35.69 -11.03
C ARG A 537 22.68 37.08 -11.54
N THR A 538 21.44 37.37 -11.89
CA THR A 538 21.06 38.65 -12.47
C THR A 538 21.00 39.76 -11.42
N THR A 539 20.70 39.44 -10.15
CA THR A 539 20.81 40.37 -9.03
C THR A 539 22.24 40.69 -8.63
N SER A 540 23.18 39.73 -8.75
CA SER A 540 24.60 39.97 -8.42
C SER A 540 25.35 40.78 -9.48
N THR A 541 24.83 40.98 -10.68
CA THR A 541 25.45 41.80 -11.74
C THR A 541 24.89 43.20 -11.79
N SER A 542 23.92 43.53 -10.93
CA SER A 542 23.26 44.88 -10.88
C SER A 542 23.73 45.71 -9.67
N GLU A 543 24.67 45.19 -8.83
CA GLU A 543 25.45 45.93 -7.85
C GLU A 543 26.86 46.22 -8.44
#